data_a8cd89afbe4313ead3cd0c41637ba81d
#
_entry.id   a8cd89afbe4313ead3cd0c41637ba81d
#
_cell.length_a   1.000
_cell.length_b   1.000
_cell.length_c   1.000
_cell.angle_alpha   90.00
_cell.angle_beta   90.00
_cell.angle_gamma   90.00
#
_symmetry.space_group_name_H-M   'P 1'
#
loop_
_entity.id
_entity.type
_entity.pdbx_description
1 polymer ?
#
loop_
_entity_poly.entity_id
_entity_poly.type
_entity_poly.pdbx_seq_one_letter_code
_entity_poly.pdbx_strand_id
1 'polypeptide(L)'
;HPNCLILRKERDGHSRKFGLPDSAFEHLNGREKMITKMPIRLLSLSMLDLINRERFWDIGFCTGSVSIEAKLLFPHLHITSFEIREEGRKLMTENCHRFGTPGIEAIIGDFLSVDLSALEAPDAIFIGGHGGKLVEILMVVSKKMKESGVIVFNSVSDESKALLEEAVRQTGLRISAQTRITIDDFNTITVNVIYKL
;
A
#
# COMPACT_ATOMS: atom_id res chain seq x y z
N HIS A 1 24.88 -13.78 30.36
CA HIS A 1 23.96 -13.06 29.50
C HIS A 1 23.81 -11.64 30.02
N PRO A 2 23.97 -10.59 29.16
CA PRO A 2 23.76 -9.21 29.60
C PRO A 2 22.27 -9.04 29.96
N ASN A 3 22.04 -8.41 31.11
CA ASN A 3 20.68 -8.12 31.61
C ASN A 3 20.35 -6.62 31.56
N CYS A 4 21.15 -5.84 30.83
CA CYS A 4 20.83 -4.45 30.52
C CYS A 4 21.27 -4.11 29.09
N LEU A 5 20.54 -3.15 28.48
CA LEU A 5 20.82 -2.57 27.18
C LEU A 5 20.89 -1.04 27.35
N ILE A 6 21.99 -0.46 26.87
CA ILE A 6 22.15 0.99 26.83
C ILE A 6 21.98 1.44 25.36
N LEU A 7 20.97 2.24 25.09
CA LEU A 7 20.75 2.86 23.78
C LEU A 7 21.25 4.30 23.81
N ARG A 8 22.18 4.62 22.91
CA ARG A 8 22.68 5.98 22.72
C ARG A 8 22.11 6.55 21.42
N LYS A 9 21.41 7.68 21.50
CA LYS A 9 20.97 8.41 20.32
C LYS A 9 22.18 9.07 19.67
N GLU A 10 22.49 8.71 18.43
CA GLU A 10 23.61 9.26 17.67
C GLU A 10 23.21 10.40 16.72
N ARG A 11 21.97 10.42 16.29
CA ARG A 11 21.40 11.45 15.41
C ARG A 11 19.99 11.80 15.84
N ASP A 12 19.58 13.03 15.54
CA ASP A 12 18.18 13.38 15.63
C ASP A 12 17.40 12.62 14.55
N GLY A 13 16.35 11.91 14.97
CA GLY A 13 15.44 11.28 14.04
C GLY A 13 14.78 12.33 13.16
N HIS A 14 14.39 11.96 11.94
CA HIS A 14 13.57 12.82 11.10
C HIS A 14 12.29 13.20 11.86
N SER A 15 11.92 14.47 11.84
CA SER A 15 10.60 14.86 12.33
C SER A 15 9.56 14.08 11.53
N ARG A 16 8.66 13.38 12.21
CA ARG A 16 7.56 12.67 11.57
C ARG A 16 6.64 13.72 10.96
N LYS A 17 6.86 14.03 9.67
CA LYS A 17 5.98 14.90 8.92
C LYS A 17 4.85 14.06 8.34
N PHE A 18 3.66 14.60 8.36
CA PHE A 18 2.55 14.11 7.57
C PHE A 18 2.76 14.54 6.11
N GLY A 19 2.74 13.58 5.18
CA GLY A 19 3.01 13.86 3.78
C GLY A 19 4.50 13.94 3.46
N LEU A 20 5.16 12.79 3.36
CA LEU A 20 6.55 12.72 2.93
C LEU A 20 6.66 13.13 1.45
N PRO A 21 7.58 14.05 1.07
CA PRO A 21 7.78 14.40 -0.32
C PRO A 21 8.26 13.19 -1.13
N ASP A 22 7.78 13.04 -2.36
CA ASP A 22 8.14 11.91 -3.23
C ASP A 22 9.66 11.81 -3.44
N SER A 23 10.35 12.95 -3.55
CA SER A 23 11.81 13.03 -3.70
C SER A 23 12.61 12.54 -2.49
N ALA A 24 11.97 12.31 -1.34
CA ALA A 24 12.63 11.79 -0.16
C ALA A 24 12.80 10.26 -0.17
N PHE A 25 12.10 9.57 -1.09
CA PHE A 25 12.20 8.13 -1.25
C PHE A 25 13.31 7.73 -2.23
N GLU A 26 13.91 6.57 -2.00
CA GLU A 26 14.67 5.90 -3.05
C GLU A 26 13.70 5.34 -4.09
N HIS A 27 14.08 5.46 -5.37
CA HIS A 27 13.26 5.07 -6.51
C HIS A 27 13.91 3.95 -7.31
N LEU A 28 13.13 3.26 -8.13
CA LEU A 28 13.66 2.36 -9.16
C LEU A 28 14.47 3.18 -10.16
N ASN A 29 15.69 2.73 -10.47
CA ASN A 29 16.56 3.36 -11.45
C ASN A 29 15.84 3.58 -12.79
N GLY A 30 15.81 4.83 -13.27
CA GLY A 30 15.14 5.22 -14.51
C GLY A 30 13.61 5.23 -14.44
N ARG A 31 13.01 5.05 -13.27
CA ARG A 31 11.54 5.00 -13.07
C ARG A 31 11.08 5.87 -11.90
N GLU A 32 11.61 7.06 -11.77
CA GLU A 32 11.29 8.03 -10.69
C GLU A 32 9.80 8.39 -10.59
N LYS A 33 9.05 8.18 -11.69
CA LYS A 33 7.60 8.42 -11.72
C LYS A 33 6.77 7.28 -11.12
N MET A 34 7.39 6.12 -10.85
CA MET A 34 6.70 4.95 -10.28
C MET A 34 6.60 5.05 -8.76
N ILE A 35 5.89 6.03 -8.30
CA ILE A 35 5.53 6.23 -6.88
C ILE A 35 4.10 6.77 -6.81
N THR A 36 3.33 6.34 -5.84
CA THR A 36 2.05 6.99 -5.54
C THR A 36 2.33 8.40 -5.02
N LYS A 37 1.95 9.41 -5.81
CA LYS A 37 2.20 10.82 -5.51
C LYS A 37 1.66 11.21 -4.14
N MET A 38 2.40 12.06 -3.41
CA MET A 38 2.09 12.41 -2.02
C MET A 38 0.62 12.78 -1.79
N PRO A 39 -0.04 13.67 -2.55
CA PRO A 39 -1.45 13.97 -2.31
C PRO A 39 -2.39 12.78 -2.53
N ILE A 40 -2.11 11.94 -3.55
CA ILE A 40 -2.87 10.72 -3.81
C ILE A 40 -2.66 9.70 -2.68
N ARG A 41 -1.41 9.54 -2.23
CA ARG A 41 -1.04 8.64 -1.13
C ARG A 41 -1.78 9.00 0.15
N LEU A 42 -1.80 10.28 0.52
CA LEU A 42 -2.49 10.77 1.71
C LEU A 42 -4.01 10.58 1.62
N LEU A 43 -4.60 10.88 0.47
CA LEU A 43 -6.02 10.62 0.25
C LEU A 43 -6.34 9.14 0.36
N SER A 44 -5.53 8.27 -0.27
CA SER A 44 -5.72 6.81 -0.20
C SER A 44 -5.62 6.29 1.24
N LEU A 45 -4.64 6.76 2.00
CA LEU A 45 -4.48 6.39 3.42
C LEU A 45 -5.65 6.88 4.30
N SER A 46 -6.15 8.08 4.03
CA SER A 46 -7.34 8.62 4.71
C SER A 46 -8.58 7.78 4.44
N MET A 47 -8.75 7.28 3.21
CA MET A 47 -9.90 6.45 2.82
C MET A 47 -9.86 5.02 3.36
N LEU A 48 -8.71 4.54 3.80
CA LEU A 48 -8.52 3.21 4.39
C LEU A 48 -8.94 3.13 5.87
N ASP A 49 -9.20 4.25 6.54
CA ASP A 49 -9.58 4.31 7.97
C ASP A 49 -8.60 3.53 8.88
N LEU A 50 -7.29 3.71 8.65
CA LEU A 50 -6.23 2.89 9.24
C LEU A 50 -6.14 2.95 10.77
N ILE A 51 -6.70 3.98 11.40
CA ILE A 51 -6.71 4.10 12.87
C ILE A 51 -7.51 2.98 13.54
N ASN A 52 -8.54 2.46 12.82
CA ASN A 52 -9.44 1.41 13.29
C ASN A 52 -9.09 0.03 12.71
N ARG A 53 -7.93 -0.11 12.06
CA ARG A 53 -7.46 -1.33 11.40
C ARG A 53 -6.26 -1.93 12.13
N GLU A 54 -6.02 -3.22 11.88
CA GLU A 54 -4.89 -3.96 12.46
C GLU A 54 -3.95 -4.51 11.40
N ARG A 55 -4.50 -4.98 10.28
CA ARG A 55 -3.79 -5.73 9.23
C ARG A 55 -3.90 -5.01 7.89
N PHE A 56 -2.83 -4.37 7.49
CA PHE A 56 -2.78 -3.63 6.24
C PHE A 56 -1.95 -4.37 5.18
N TRP A 57 -2.54 -4.59 4.01
CA TRP A 57 -1.83 -5.12 2.84
C TRP A 57 -1.64 -4.02 1.78
N ASP A 58 -0.39 -3.91 1.29
CA ASP A 58 -0.01 -3.00 0.20
C ASP A 58 0.42 -3.85 -1.00
N ILE A 59 -0.45 -3.97 -2.01
CA ILE A 59 -0.22 -4.80 -3.19
C ILE A 59 0.33 -3.96 -4.33
N GLY A 60 1.54 -4.30 -4.80
CA GLY A 60 2.28 -3.53 -5.79
C GLY A 60 2.95 -2.29 -5.17
N PHE A 61 3.68 -2.49 -4.08
CA PHE A 61 4.22 -1.39 -3.27
C PHE A 61 5.30 -0.54 -3.94
N CYS A 62 6.00 -1.04 -4.94
CA CYS A 62 7.07 -0.37 -5.70
C CYS A 62 8.17 0.22 -4.80
N THR A 63 8.04 1.48 -4.38
CA THR A 63 8.99 2.16 -3.46
C THR A 63 8.70 1.92 -1.98
N GLY A 64 7.56 1.33 -1.64
CA GLY A 64 7.08 1.19 -0.27
C GLY A 64 6.51 2.48 0.34
N SER A 65 6.31 3.52 -0.46
CA SER A 65 5.91 4.84 0.06
C SER A 65 4.58 4.83 0.80
N VAL A 66 3.59 4.05 0.35
CA VAL A 66 2.28 3.92 1.01
C VAL A 66 2.42 3.20 2.34
N SER A 67 3.10 2.06 2.35
CA SER A 67 3.37 1.27 3.56
C SER A 67 4.16 2.05 4.61
N ILE A 68 5.20 2.79 4.19
CA ILE A 68 6.05 3.58 5.08
C ILE A 68 5.25 4.73 5.71
N GLU A 69 4.50 5.47 4.92
CA GLU A 69 3.68 6.55 5.44
C GLU A 69 2.58 6.02 6.36
N ALA A 70 1.93 4.91 6.00
CA ALA A 70 0.99 4.22 6.88
C ALA A 70 1.62 3.83 8.23
N LYS A 71 2.83 3.25 8.21
CA LYS A 71 3.54 2.84 9.44
C LYS A 71 3.95 3.99 10.32
N LEU A 72 4.35 5.13 9.73
CA LEU A 72 4.67 6.35 10.47
C LEU A 72 3.47 6.94 11.18
N LEU A 73 2.31 6.96 10.49
CA LEU A 73 1.08 7.53 11.02
C LEU A 73 0.37 6.59 11.99
N PHE A 74 0.44 5.28 11.73
CA PHE A 74 -0.27 4.23 12.46
C PHE A 74 0.70 3.12 12.87
N PRO A 75 1.56 3.35 13.90
CA PRO A 75 2.60 2.39 14.30
C PRO A 75 2.08 1.02 14.75
N HIS A 76 0.81 0.93 15.16
CA HIS A 76 0.17 -0.31 15.60
C HIS A 76 -0.10 -1.30 14.47
N LEU A 77 -0.13 -0.83 13.21
CA LEU A 77 -0.45 -1.69 12.07
C LEU A 77 0.58 -2.80 11.86
N HIS A 78 0.09 -3.99 11.59
CA HIS A 78 0.84 -5.07 10.97
C HIS A 78 0.74 -4.91 9.44
N ILE A 79 1.84 -4.58 8.79
CA ILE A 79 1.86 -4.28 7.36
C ILE A 79 2.57 -5.39 6.62
N THR A 80 1.88 -5.99 5.64
CA THR A 80 2.46 -6.92 4.66
C THR A 80 2.36 -6.30 3.28
N SER A 81 3.48 -6.16 2.59
CA SER A 81 3.60 -5.47 1.32
C SER A 81 4.10 -6.44 0.25
N PHE A 82 3.45 -6.43 -0.93
CA PHE A 82 3.73 -7.37 -2.01
C PHE A 82 4.27 -6.63 -3.24
N GLU A 83 5.34 -7.12 -3.82
CA GLU A 83 5.91 -6.56 -5.06
C GLU A 83 6.49 -7.69 -5.91
N ILE A 84 6.19 -7.65 -7.20
CA ILE A 84 6.66 -8.68 -8.14
C ILE A 84 8.15 -8.54 -8.49
N ARG A 85 8.69 -7.33 -8.40
CA ARG A 85 10.06 -7.02 -8.79
C ARG A 85 11.03 -7.28 -7.63
N GLU A 86 12.12 -7.97 -7.90
CA GLU A 86 13.18 -8.22 -6.89
C GLU A 86 13.81 -6.95 -6.33
N GLU A 87 13.90 -5.89 -7.12
CA GLU A 87 14.42 -4.60 -6.67
C GLU A 87 13.58 -3.99 -5.54
N GLY A 88 12.31 -4.37 -5.45
CA GLY A 88 11.40 -3.92 -4.38
C GLY A 88 11.93 -4.25 -2.98
N ARG A 89 12.59 -5.39 -2.80
CA ARG A 89 13.19 -5.78 -1.52
C ARG A 89 14.21 -4.75 -1.03
N LYS A 90 15.12 -4.38 -1.90
CA LYS A 90 16.16 -3.39 -1.60
C LYS A 90 15.53 -2.03 -1.32
N LEU A 91 14.62 -1.58 -2.19
CA LEU A 91 13.94 -0.29 -2.04
C LEU A 91 13.17 -0.19 -0.72
N MET A 92 12.38 -1.21 -0.38
CA MET A 92 11.67 -1.23 0.90
C MET A 92 12.63 -1.14 2.08
N THR A 93 13.71 -1.93 2.05
CA THR A 93 14.71 -1.94 3.13
C THR A 93 15.37 -0.57 3.30
N GLU A 94 15.82 0.06 2.21
CA GLU A 94 16.51 1.35 2.24
C GLU A 94 15.56 2.47 2.70
N ASN A 95 14.34 2.48 2.19
CA ASN A 95 13.34 3.47 2.59
C ASN A 95 12.87 3.26 4.03
N CYS A 96 12.61 2.03 4.47
CA CYS A 96 12.30 1.74 5.88
C CYS A 96 13.41 2.20 6.83
N HIS A 97 14.66 1.96 6.46
CA HIS A 97 15.81 2.41 7.26
C HIS A 97 15.90 3.95 7.29
N ARG A 98 15.70 4.61 6.15
CA ARG A 98 15.71 6.08 6.04
C ARG A 98 14.67 6.73 6.93
N PHE A 99 13.45 6.22 6.95
CA PHE A 99 12.33 6.80 7.68
C PHE A 99 12.09 6.21 9.07
N GLY A 100 12.87 5.19 9.47
CA GLY A 100 12.75 4.56 10.78
C GLY A 100 11.41 3.83 10.97
N THR A 101 10.98 3.06 9.97
CA THR A 101 9.72 2.29 9.95
C THR A 101 9.99 0.78 10.00
N PRO A 102 10.41 0.22 11.14
CA PRO A 102 10.63 -1.21 11.26
C PRO A 102 9.30 -1.99 11.24
N GLY A 103 9.40 -3.29 10.92
CA GLY A 103 8.27 -4.22 11.04
C GLY A 103 7.27 -4.16 9.88
N ILE A 104 7.70 -3.66 8.71
CA ILE A 104 6.97 -3.86 7.45
C ILE A 104 7.52 -5.15 6.82
N GLU A 105 6.64 -6.13 6.62
CA GLU A 105 6.99 -7.37 5.94
C GLU A 105 6.89 -7.17 4.42
N ALA A 106 7.98 -7.40 3.69
CA ALA A 106 8.02 -7.30 2.24
C ALA A 106 8.13 -8.69 1.61
N ILE A 107 7.08 -9.11 0.90
CA ILE A 107 7.01 -10.36 0.15
C ILE A 107 7.24 -10.04 -1.32
N ILE A 108 8.32 -10.61 -1.88
CA ILE A 108 8.68 -10.43 -3.28
C ILE A 108 8.24 -11.64 -4.09
N GLY A 109 7.48 -11.40 -5.14
CA GLY A 109 6.92 -12.40 -6.04
C GLY A 109 5.58 -11.97 -6.62
N ASP A 110 5.07 -12.76 -7.57
CA ASP A 110 3.71 -12.55 -8.09
C ASP A 110 2.68 -12.83 -6.98
N PHE A 111 1.93 -11.80 -6.58
CA PHE A 111 0.91 -11.89 -5.53
C PHE A 111 -0.03 -13.10 -5.70
N LEU A 112 -0.41 -13.41 -6.93
CA LEU A 112 -1.28 -14.55 -7.23
C LEU A 112 -0.63 -15.92 -7.02
N SER A 113 0.70 -15.96 -6.89
CA SER A 113 1.48 -17.18 -6.66
C SER A 113 1.98 -17.30 -5.22
N VAL A 114 1.79 -16.27 -4.38
CA VAL A 114 2.19 -16.29 -2.97
C VAL A 114 1.26 -17.20 -2.19
N ASP A 115 1.81 -18.05 -1.33
CA ASP A 115 1.02 -18.80 -0.34
C ASP A 115 0.54 -17.82 0.76
N LEU A 116 -0.73 -17.46 0.67
CA LEU A 116 -1.38 -16.58 1.63
C LEU A 116 -1.94 -17.31 2.85
N SER A 117 -1.83 -18.64 2.93
CA SER A 117 -2.45 -19.43 4.00
C SER A 117 -1.92 -19.08 5.38
N ALA A 118 -0.62 -18.81 5.49
CA ALA A 118 0.05 -18.43 6.73
C ALA A 118 -0.18 -16.97 7.16
N LEU A 119 -0.69 -16.14 6.26
CA LEU A 119 -0.94 -14.72 6.54
C LEU A 119 -2.31 -14.55 7.18
N GLU A 120 -2.40 -13.67 8.17
CA GLU A 120 -3.68 -13.29 8.74
C GLU A 120 -4.52 -12.47 7.76
N ALA A 121 -5.85 -12.56 7.88
CA ALA A 121 -6.79 -11.87 7.01
C ALA A 121 -6.64 -10.33 7.18
N PRO A 122 -6.43 -9.58 6.08
CA PRO A 122 -6.33 -8.13 6.16
C PRO A 122 -7.70 -7.48 6.40
N ASP A 123 -7.69 -6.34 7.06
CA ASP A 123 -8.87 -5.46 7.22
C ASP A 123 -8.70 -4.12 6.49
N ALA A 124 -7.53 -3.83 5.98
CA ALA A 124 -7.27 -2.73 5.06
C ALA A 124 -6.35 -3.20 3.93
N ILE A 125 -6.67 -2.84 2.68
CA ILE A 125 -5.88 -3.23 1.52
C ILE A 125 -5.74 -2.03 0.58
N PHE A 126 -4.50 -1.74 0.19
CA PHE A 126 -4.21 -0.80 -0.90
C PHE A 126 -3.72 -1.59 -2.11
N ILE A 127 -4.23 -1.26 -3.30
CA ILE A 127 -3.74 -1.82 -4.56
C ILE A 127 -3.12 -0.69 -5.37
N GLY A 128 -1.78 -0.63 -5.38
CA GLY A 128 -0.99 0.38 -6.08
C GLY A 128 -0.56 -0.05 -7.48
N GLY A 129 -0.35 -1.36 -7.70
CA GLY A 129 0.02 -1.93 -8.98
C GLY A 129 -0.57 -3.32 -9.16
N HIS A 130 -1.18 -3.60 -10.34
CA HIS A 130 -1.88 -4.85 -10.60
C HIS A 130 -1.38 -5.61 -11.84
N GLY A 131 -0.50 -4.99 -12.65
CA GLY A 131 0.08 -5.65 -13.83
C GLY A 131 -0.95 -6.22 -14.82
N GLY A 132 -2.13 -5.61 -14.94
CA GLY A 132 -3.24 -6.11 -15.75
C GLY A 132 -4.13 -7.15 -15.08
N LYS A 133 -3.75 -7.67 -13.90
CA LYS A 133 -4.42 -8.80 -13.20
C LYS A 133 -5.35 -8.34 -12.07
N LEU A 134 -6.00 -7.17 -12.22
CA LEU A 134 -6.80 -6.59 -11.12
C LEU A 134 -7.98 -7.49 -10.74
N VAL A 135 -8.63 -8.11 -11.71
CA VAL A 135 -9.79 -9.00 -11.48
C VAL A 135 -9.37 -10.19 -10.61
N GLU A 136 -8.29 -10.88 -10.99
CA GLU A 136 -7.77 -12.03 -10.27
C GLU A 136 -7.30 -11.66 -8.85
N ILE A 137 -6.62 -10.51 -8.72
CA ILE A 137 -6.21 -10.00 -7.41
C ILE A 137 -7.42 -9.76 -6.52
N LEU A 138 -8.45 -9.07 -7.00
CA LEU A 138 -9.66 -8.81 -6.22
C LEU A 138 -10.45 -10.08 -5.91
N MET A 139 -10.46 -11.09 -6.79
CA MET A 139 -11.04 -12.41 -6.48
C MET A 139 -10.34 -13.11 -5.33
N VAL A 140 -9.01 -13.03 -5.25
CA VAL A 140 -8.23 -13.58 -4.13
C VAL A 140 -8.47 -12.77 -2.85
N VAL A 141 -8.36 -11.45 -2.95
CA VAL A 141 -8.52 -10.52 -1.83
C VAL A 141 -9.90 -10.63 -1.21
N SER A 142 -10.98 -10.68 -2.01
CA SER A 142 -12.37 -10.77 -1.51
C SER A 142 -12.63 -12.01 -0.66
N LYS A 143 -11.92 -13.11 -0.94
CA LYS A 143 -12.03 -14.37 -0.17
C LYS A 143 -11.20 -14.33 1.11
N LYS A 144 -10.06 -13.60 1.10
CA LYS A 144 -9.10 -13.62 2.21
C LYS A 144 -9.35 -12.51 3.23
N MET A 145 -9.87 -11.34 2.81
CA MET A 145 -10.08 -10.19 3.68
C MET A 145 -11.18 -10.43 4.72
N LYS A 146 -11.09 -9.71 5.85
CA LYS A 146 -12.15 -9.67 6.87
C LYS A 146 -13.45 -9.09 6.27
N GLU A 147 -14.62 -9.50 6.82
CA GLU A 147 -15.93 -8.99 6.36
C GLU A 147 -16.05 -7.45 6.45
N SER A 148 -15.47 -6.85 7.48
CA SER A 148 -15.44 -5.40 7.65
C SER A 148 -14.29 -4.70 6.90
N GLY A 149 -13.56 -5.45 6.08
CA GLY A 149 -12.37 -4.95 5.39
C GLY A 149 -12.68 -3.90 4.33
N VAL A 150 -11.73 -3.00 4.11
CA VAL A 150 -11.77 -1.95 3.10
C VAL A 150 -10.63 -2.11 2.11
N ILE A 151 -10.93 -1.89 0.83
CA ILE A 151 -9.93 -1.83 -0.23
C ILE A 151 -9.92 -0.41 -0.81
N VAL A 152 -8.74 0.15 -1.02
CA VAL A 152 -8.55 1.35 -1.82
C VAL A 152 -7.73 1.00 -3.05
N PHE A 153 -8.27 1.38 -4.21
CA PHE A 153 -7.64 1.20 -5.52
C PHE A 153 -7.64 2.51 -6.30
N ASN A 154 -6.49 2.87 -6.87
CA ASN A 154 -6.33 4.08 -7.66
C ASN A 154 -6.39 3.76 -9.16
N SER A 155 -7.52 4.08 -9.80
CA SER A 155 -7.66 3.96 -11.27
C SER A 155 -6.97 5.14 -11.95
N VAL A 156 -5.98 4.84 -12.76
CA VAL A 156 -5.17 5.84 -13.50
C VAL A 156 -5.56 5.94 -14.98
N SER A 157 -6.46 5.08 -15.46
CA SER A 157 -6.93 5.03 -16.85
C SER A 157 -8.35 4.47 -16.92
N ASP A 158 -9.01 4.64 -18.05
CA ASP A 158 -10.34 4.06 -18.29
C ASP A 158 -10.29 2.52 -18.34
N GLU A 159 -9.18 1.95 -18.81
CA GLU A 159 -8.94 0.51 -18.75
C GLU A 159 -8.95 0.00 -17.30
N SER A 160 -8.24 0.67 -16.40
CA SER A 160 -8.20 0.29 -14.98
C SER A 160 -9.55 0.44 -14.28
N LYS A 161 -10.39 1.38 -14.72
CA LYS A 161 -11.79 1.48 -14.27
C LYS A 161 -12.64 0.31 -14.75
N ALA A 162 -12.53 -0.04 -16.04
CA ALA A 162 -13.25 -1.17 -16.61
C ALA A 162 -12.89 -2.49 -15.91
N LEU A 163 -11.60 -2.72 -15.62
CA LEU A 163 -11.14 -3.87 -14.85
C LEU A 163 -11.74 -3.89 -13.44
N LEU A 164 -11.83 -2.74 -12.77
CA LEU A 164 -12.47 -2.65 -11.45
C LEU A 164 -13.95 -3.01 -11.51
N GLU A 165 -14.68 -2.46 -12.47
CA GLU A 165 -16.11 -2.75 -12.66
C GLU A 165 -16.35 -4.23 -12.94
N GLU A 166 -15.49 -4.86 -13.75
CA GLU A 166 -15.52 -6.30 -13.99
C GLU A 166 -15.28 -7.11 -12.73
N ALA A 167 -14.25 -6.74 -11.96
CA ALA A 167 -13.93 -7.41 -10.71
C ALA A 167 -15.07 -7.34 -9.68
N VAL A 168 -15.73 -6.18 -9.57
CA VAL A 168 -16.88 -5.99 -8.67
C VAL A 168 -18.06 -6.87 -9.10
N ARG A 169 -18.31 -7.03 -10.40
CA ARG A 169 -19.35 -7.95 -10.89
C ARG A 169 -19.08 -9.42 -10.55
N GLN A 170 -17.80 -9.82 -10.47
CA GLN A 170 -17.39 -11.21 -10.24
C GLN A 170 -17.17 -11.57 -8.76
N THR A 171 -17.17 -10.59 -7.89
CA THR A 171 -16.87 -10.76 -6.46
C THR A 171 -18.02 -10.21 -5.62
N GLY A 172 -18.11 -10.58 -4.36
CA GLY A 172 -19.03 -9.94 -3.42
C GLY A 172 -18.55 -8.57 -2.94
N LEU A 173 -17.97 -7.76 -3.83
CA LEU A 173 -17.45 -6.43 -3.54
C LEU A 173 -18.37 -5.36 -4.10
N ARG A 174 -18.36 -4.17 -3.47
CA ARG A 174 -19.04 -2.98 -3.97
C ARG A 174 -18.17 -1.74 -3.85
N ILE A 175 -18.26 -0.85 -4.82
CA ILE A 175 -17.67 0.48 -4.75
C ILE A 175 -18.61 1.35 -3.89
N SER A 176 -18.09 1.87 -2.78
CA SER A 176 -18.87 2.73 -1.88
C SER A 176 -18.63 4.21 -2.10
N ALA A 177 -17.42 4.58 -2.54
CA ALA A 177 -17.07 5.96 -2.84
C ALA A 177 -16.02 6.03 -3.96
N GLN A 178 -16.08 7.12 -4.71
CA GLN A 178 -15.12 7.44 -5.76
C GLN A 178 -14.76 8.92 -5.67
N THR A 179 -13.47 9.23 -5.58
CA THR A 179 -12.98 10.61 -5.57
C THR A 179 -12.04 10.82 -6.74
N ARG A 180 -12.36 11.77 -7.59
CA ARG A 180 -11.51 12.16 -8.72
C ARG A 180 -10.58 13.29 -8.29
N ILE A 181 -9.29 13.13 -8.55
CA ILE A 181 -8.27 14.12 -8.24
C ILE A 181 -7.30 14.29 -9.41
N THR A 182 -7.00 15.53 -9.73
CA THR A 182 -5.96 15.90 -10.70
C THR A 182 -4.91 16.72 -9.97
N ILE A 183 -3.66 16.38 -10.16
CA ILE A 183 -2.52 17.07 -9.55
C ILE A 183 -1.69 17.66 -10.68
N ASP A 184 -1.55 18.98 -10.67
CA ASP A 184 -0.81 19.72 -11.68
C ASP A 184 -1.22 19.30 -13.11
N ASP A 185 -0.23 18.98 -13.95
CA ASP A 185 -0.44 18.54 -15.34
C ASP A 185 -0.56 17.01 -15.48
N PHE A 186 -0.72 16.28 -14.38
CA PHE A 186 -0.87 14.82 -14.42
C PHE A 186 -2.31 14.41 -14.76
N ASN A 187 -2.44 13.18 -15.27
CA ASN A 187 -3.76 12.59 -15.55
C ASN A 187 -4.61 12.52 -14.29
N THR A 188 -5.91 12.72 -14.47
CA THR A 188 -6.89 12.53 -13.39
C THR A 188 -6.86 11.10 -12.89
N ILE A 189 -6.72 10.92 -11.59
CA ILE A 189 -6.79 9.63 -10.90
C ILE A 189 -8.12 9.53 -10.18
N THR A 190 -8.75 8.36 -10.22
CA THR A 190 -9.93 8.07 -9.41
C THR A 190 -9.53 7.16 -8.26
N VAL A 191 -9.64 7.66 -7.04
CA VAL A 191 -9.48 6.88 -5.81
C VAL A 191 -10.81 6.19 -5.53
N ASN A 192 -10.80 4.87 -5.55
CA ASN A 192 -12.00 4.03 -5.35
C ASN A 192 -11.92 3.38 -3.97
N VAL A 193 -13.01 3.49 -3.21
CA VAL A 193 -13.18 2.82 -1.92
C VAL A 193 -14.15 1.66 -2.11
N ILE A 194 -13.73 0.47 -1.73
CA ILE A 194 -14.42 -0.77 -2.01
C ILE A 194 -14.57 -1.56 -0.71
N TYR A 195 -15.76 -2.08 -0.47
CA TYR A 195 -16.09 -2.94 0.67
C TYR A 195 -16.64 -4.28 0.20
N LYS A 196 -16.60 -5.26 1.10
CA LYS A 196 -17.31 -6.51 0.93
C LYS A 196 -18.82 -6.29 1.15
N LEU A 197 -19.68 -6.98 0.39
CA LEU A 197 -21.15 -6.97 0.56
C LEU A 197 -21.56 -7.83 1.76
#